data_f8b8a9080ad69f9ed9f0bf7046b7beff
#
_entry.id   f8b8a9080ad69f9ed9f0bf7046b7beff
#
_cell.length_a   1.000
_cell.length_b   1.000
_cell.length_c   1.000
_cell.angle_alpha   90.00
_cell.angle_beta   90.00
_cell.angle_gamma   90.00
#
_symmetry.space_group_name_H-M   'P 1'
#
loop_
_entity.id
_entity.type
_entity.pdbx_description
1 polymer ?
#
loop_
_entity_poly.entity_id
_entity_poly.type
_entity_poly.pdbx_seq_one_letter_code
_entity_poly.pdbx_strand_id
1 'polypeptide(L)'
;MGRALVSMVLGATAAATLLIVALWISSEVLITRTYPIAPEVAQAAPAHAVAEGRRLSKLYGCTSCHGADLQGKVYNPNPRLVRNYAPNLTLAAARYSDEQLAQAIRQGVRPSDGRALWGMPAQTLMHLTSEELAMVLAFVRSHSPAGASTPPESAGWRARWAVLTGALDEPRRVARAQATPAMDLGPKLAAGRHIASTVCSECHGSDLGGDDVEGGPDLRAVGAYDAQAFDTLMRTGVPPGGRHLGIMTLVARSDFKVFTQAEVAALYAYLSARAEWLTAAD
;
A
#
# COMPACT_ATOMS: atom_id res chain seq x y z
N MET A 1 47.91 -32.63 -0.43
CA MET A 1 46.50 -32.34 -0.75
C MET A 1 45.71 -31.75 0.42
N GLY A 2 45.84 -32.22 1.67
CA GLY A 2 45.02 -31.76 2.81
C GLY A 2 45.18 -30.26 3.18
N ARG A 3 46.42 -29.72 3.20
CA ARG A 3 46.65 -28.32 3.62
C ARG A 3 46.08 -27.30 2.62
N ALA A 4 46.16 -27.57 1.33
CA ALA A 4 45.58 -26.69 0.30
C ALA A 4 44.02 -26.67 0.38
N LEU A 5 43.40 -27.82 0.60
CA LEU A 5 41.95 -27.93 0.76
C LEU A 5 41.47 -27.16 2.02
N VAL A 6 42.17 -27.30 3.14
CA VAL A 6 41.87 -26.57 4.39
C VAL A 6 41.97 -25.06 4.16
N SER A 7 43.03 -24.59 3.52
CA SER A 7 43.18 -23.14 3.22
C SER A 7 42.10 -22.64 2.28
N MET A 8 41.66 -23.40 1.27
CA MET A 8 40.55 -23.03 0.38
C MET A 8 39.22 -22.97 1.16
N VAL A 9 38.95 -23.95 2.01
CA VAL A 9 37.71 -23.92 2.82
C VAL A 9 37.71 -22.75 3.79
N LEU A 10 38.80 -22.47 4.48
CA LEU A 10 38.94 -21.33 5.37
C LEU A 10 38.77 -19.98 4.60
N GLY A 11 39.38 -19.87 3.43
CA GLY A 11 39.23 -18.69 2.57
C GLY A 11 37.79 -18.49 2.09
N ALA A 12 37.13 -19.55 1.64
CA ALA A 12 35.73 -19.50 1.23
C ALA A 12 34.79 -19.14 2.38
N THR A 13 35.04 -19.73 3.58
CA THR A 13 34.24 -19.40 4.78
C THR A 13 34.43 -17.94 5.19
N ALA A 14 35.65 -17.43 5.18
CA ALA A 14 35.92 -16.03 5.49
C ALA A 14 35.24 -15.07 4.49
N ALA A 15 35.35 -15.39 3.20
CA ALA A 15 34.68 -14.59 2.15
C ALA A 15 33.14 -14.59 2.30
N ALA A 16 32.54 -15.75 2.57
CA ALA A 16 31.12 -15.88 2.82
C ALA A 16 30.67 -15.08 4.06
N THR A 17 31.45 -15.15 5.14
CA THR A 17 31.18 -14.39 6.37
C THR A 17 31.25 -12.88 6.11
N LEU A 18 32.26 -12.41 5.41
CA LEU A 18 32.40 -11.01 5.04
C LEU A 18 31.22 -10.53 4.18
N LEU A 19 30.79 -11.34 3.22
CA LEU A 19 29.62 -11.03 2.39
C LEU A 19 28.33 -10.91 3.23
N ILE A 20 28.10 -11.86 4.13
CA ILE A 20 26.93 -11.82 5.02
C ILE A 20 26.96 -10.58 5.91
N VAL A 21 28.12 -10.25 6.48
CA VAL A 21 28.29 -9.04 7.30
C VAL A 21 28.06 -7.78 6.47
N ALA A 22 28.61 -7.72 5.25
CA ALA A 22 28.40 -6.59 4.36
C ALA A 22 26.92 -6.39 3.99
N LEU A 23 26.20 -7.47 3.64
CA LEU A 23 24.76 -7.44 3.37
C LEU A 23 23.96 -7.01 4.61
N TRP A 24 24.35 -7.51 5.79
CA TRP A 24 23.71 -7.08 7.04
C TRP A 24 23.90 -5.59 7.30
N ILE A 25 25.13 -5.08 7.23
CA ILE A 25 25.42 -3.66 7.44
C ILE A 25 24.69 -2.80 6.40
N SER A 26 24.73 -3.18 5.11
CA SER A 26 24.08 -2.46 4.05
C SER A 26 22.55 -2.40 4.27
N SER A 27 21.93 -3.50 4.68
CA SER A 27 20.51 -3.50 5.01
C SER A 27 20.19 -2.65 6.24
N GLU A 28 21.04 -2.66 7.27
CA GLU A 28 20.84 -1.84 8.47
C GLU A 28 20.90 -0.34 8.16
N VAL A 29 21.85 0.08 7.33
CA VAL A 29 21.93 1.47 6.85
C VAL A 29 20.64 1.90 6.14
N LEU A 30 20.06 1.03 5.31
CA LEU A 30 18.81 1.33 4.63
C LEU A 30 17.61 1.33 5.58
N ILE A 31 17.54 0.39 6.52
CA ILE A 31 16.47 0.28 7.53
C ILE A 31 16.45 1.51 8.45
N THR A 32 17.62 2.03 8.78
CA THR A 32 17.77 3.21 9.66
C THR A 32 17.79 4.52 8.90
N ARG A 33 17.72 4.50 7.57
CA ARG A 33 17.73 5.71 6.75
C ARG A 33 16.54 6.59 7.08
N THR A 34 16.82 7.89 7.23
CA THR A 34 15.78 8.92 7.36
C THR A 34 15.50 9.57 5.99
N TYR A 35 14.28 9.99 5.79
CA TYR A 35 13.81 10.65 4.58
C TYR A 35 13.38 12.08 4.90
N PRO A 36 13.62 13.03 3.99
CA PRO A 36 13.07 14.38 4.13
C PRO A 36 11.55 14.28 4.07
N ILE A 37 10.88 15.01 4.95
CA ILE A 37 9.42 15.07 5.02
C ILE A 37 8.99 16.38 4.37
N ALA A 38 8.23 16.32 3.27
CA ALA A 38 7.63 17.50 2.68
C ALA A 38 6.49 18.01 3.58
N PRO A 39 6.32 19.34 3.72
CA PRO A 39 5.20 19.89 4.46
C PRO A 39 3.86 19.44 3.89
N GLU A 40 2.94 19.05 4.76
CA GLU A 40 1.54 18.79 4.42
C GLU A 40 0.67 19.85 5.11
N VAL A 41 -0.43 20.20 4.44
CA VAL A 41 -1.43 21.10 5.02
C VAL A 41 -2.69 20.30 5.28
N ALA A 42 -3.05 20.15 6.54
CA ALA A 42 -4.30 19.49 6.89
C ALA A 42 -5.49 20.40 6.54
N GLN A 43 -6.46 19.84 5.85
CA GLN A 43 -7.72 20.53 5.55
C GLN A 43 -8.71 20.28 6.68
N ALA A 44 -9.53 21.30 7.01
CA ALA A 44 -10.62 21.11 7.95
C ALA A 44 -11.64 20.09 7.42
N ALA A 45 -12.04 19.17 8.26
CA ALA A 45 -12.97 18.13 7.90
C ALA A 45 -14.40 18.70 7.78
N PRO A 46 -15.19 18.28 6.75
CA PRO A 46 -16.58 18.70 6.61
C PRO A 46 -17.49 18.10 7.70
N ALA A 47 -18.69 18.63 7.87
CA ALA A 47 -19.60 18.22 8.94
C ALA A 47 -19.98 16.71 8.92
N HIS A 48 -20.01 16.09 7.74
CA HIS A 48 -20.30 14.65 7.58
C HIS A 48 -19.06 13.76 7.59
N ALA A 49 -17.89 14.31 7.91
CA ALA A 49 -16.59 13.68 7.72
C ALA A 49 -16.45 12.30 8.40
N VAL A 50 -16.96 12.12 9.62
CA VAL A 50 -16.76 10.87 10.37
C VAL A 50 -17.44 9.68 9.70
N ALA A 51 -18.67 9.84 9.21
CA ALA A 51 -19.40 8.76 8.56
C ALA A 51 -18.75 8.37 7.23
N GLU A 52 -18.43 9.37 6.40
CA GLU A 52 -17.77 9.15 5.12
C GLU A 52 -16.32 8.69 5.33
N GLY A 53 -15.59 9.24 6.28
CA GLY A 53 -14.25 8.79 6.65
C GLY A 53 -14.21 7.34 7.10
N ARG A 54 -15.24 6.85 7.79
CA ARG A 54 -15.40 5.41 8.10
C ARG A 54 -15.51 4.58 6.82
N ARG A 55 -16.34 5.01 5.87
CA ARG A 55 -16.50 4.33 4.57
C ARG A 55 -15.20 4.31 3.77
N LEU A 56 -14.56 5.48 3.65
CA LEU A 56 -13.28 5.63 2.95
C LEU A 56 -12.16 4.85 3.63
N SER A 57 -12.08 4.85 4.96
CA SER A 57 -11.10 4.05 5.70
C SER A 57 -11.28 2.54 5.48
N LYS A 58 -12.50 2.10 5.19
CA LYS A 58 -12.76 0.72 4.79
C LYS A 58 -12.30 0.48 3.36
N LEU A 59 -12.69 1.36 2.43
CA LEU A 59 -12.36 1.27 1.01
C LEU A 59 -10.84 1.26 0.76
N TYR A 60 -10.10 2.11 1.48
CA TYR A 60 -8.64 2.25 1.38
C TYR A 60 -7.86 1.25 2.26
N GLY A 61 -8.53 0.26 2.84
CA GLY A 61 -7.88 -0.80 3.59
C GLY A 61 -7.40 -0.43 5.00
N CYS A 62 -7.61 0.80 5.48
CA CYS A 62 -7.13 1.21 6.82
C CYS A 62 -7.62 0.27 7.92
N THR A 63 -8.94 -0.03 7.96
CA THR A 63 -9.52 -0.93 8.96
C THR A 63 -9.15 -2.40 8.75
N SER A 64 -8.78 -2.79 7.54
CA SER A 64 -8.33 -4.15 7.22
C SER A 64 -6.94 -4.44 7.78
N CYS A 65 -6.06 -3.43 7.78
CA CYS A 65 -4.71 -3.51 8.33
C CYS A 65 -4.66 -3.12 9.82
N HIS A 66 -5.31 -2.01 10.24
CA HIS A 66 -5.22 -1.47 11.59
C HIS A 66 -6.28 -2.00 12.57
N GLY A 67 -7.14 -2.92 12.12
CA GLY A 67 -8.27 -3.44 12.91
C GLY A 67 -9.53 -2.59 12.78
N ALA A 68 -10.70 -3.21 13.01
CA ALA A 68 -11.99 -2.53 12.92
C ALA A 68 -12.15 -1.42 13.97
N ASP A 69 -11.47 -1.57 15.10
CA ASP A 69 -11.39 -0.64 16.22
C ASP A 69 -10.16 0.31 16.15
N LEU A 70 -9.36 0.20 15.10
CA LEU A 70 -8.13 0.97 14.86
C LEU A 70 -7.03 0.79 15.94
N GLN A 71 -7.13 -0.24 16.79
CA GLN A 71 -6.17 -0.50 17.88
C GLN A 71 -4.92 -1.26 17.44
N GLY A 72 -4.76 -1.46 16.15
CA GLY A 72 -3.61 -2.16 15.57
C GLY A 72 -3.85 -3.65 15.40
N LYS A 73 -3.05 -4.25 14.55
CA LYS A 73 -3.15 -5.66 14.19
C LYS A 73 -1.78 -6.23 13.85
N VAL A 74 -1.60 -7.52 14.14
CA VAL A 74 -0.47 -8.28 13.57
C VAL A 74 -0.73 -8.46 12.08
N TYR A 75 0.08 -7.80 11.25
CA TYR A 75 -0.05 -7.90 9.80
C TYR A 75 0.68 -9.15 9.28
N ASN A 76 1.92 -9.35 9.71
CA ASN A 76 2.69 -10.54 9.37
C ASN A 76 3.42 -11.09 10.59
N PRO A 77 2.95 -12.22 11.16
CA PRO A 77 3.59 -12.82 12.33
C PRO A 77 4.84 -13.63 12.01
N ASN A 78 5.19 -13.81 10.72
CA ASN A 78 6.31 -14.64 10.33
C ASN A 78 7.65 -13.90 10.50
N PRO A 79 8.48 -14.25 11.53
CA PRO A 79 9.74 -13.56 11.79
C PRO A 79 10.80 -13.78 10.71
N ARG A 80 10.61 -14.76 9.80
CA ARG A 80 11.51 -14.97 8.65
C ARG A 80 11.29 -13.97 7.53
N LEU A 81 10.16 -13.30 7.53
CA LEU A 81 9.85 -12.20 6.62
C LEU A 81 10.05 -10.88 7.35
N VAL A 82 8.96 -10.22 7.67
CA VAL A 82 8.89 -9.02 8.49
C VAL A 82 7.95 -9.36 9.63
N ARG A 83 8.35 -9.13 10.86
CA ARG A 83 7.39 -9.08 11.94
C ARG A 83 6.79 -7.67 11.90
N ASN A 84 5.77 -7.49 11.06
CA ASN A 84 5.14 -6.21 10.81
C ASN A 84 3.81 -6.12 11.56
N TYR A 85 3.63 -5.01 12.25
CA TYR A 85 2.43 -4.68 13.00
C TYR A 85 1.86 -3.39 12.44
N ALA A 86 0.61 -3.42 11.97
CA ALA A 86 -0.10 -2.18 11.73
C ALA A 86 -0.31 -1.49 13.08
N PRO A 87 0.16 -0.24 13.28
CA PRO A 87 0.14 0.41 14.57
C PRO A 87 -1.28 0.72 15.06
N ASN A 88 -1.40 0.94 16.39
CA ASN A 88 -2.62 1.44 17.00
C ASN A 88 -2.85 2.91 16.60
N LEU A 89 -3.82 3.15 15.71
CA LEU A 89 -4.11 4.49 15.20
C LEU A 89 -4.79 5.38 16.24
N THR A 90 -5.48 4.83 17.23
CA THR A 90 -6.09 5.63 18.32
C THR A 90 -5.01 6.31 19.16
N LEU A 91 -3.90 5.61 19.41
CA LEU A 91 -2.74 6.17 20.10
C LEU A 91 -1.92 7.09 19.19
N ALA A 92 -1.78 6.76 17.93
CA ALA A 92 -1.11 7.61 16.94
C ALA A 92 -1.83 8.95 16.78
N ALA A 93 -3.17 8.93 16.70
CA ALA A 93 -4.00 10.12 16.62
C ALA A 93 -3.86 11.00 17.85
N ALA A 94 -3.73 10.43 19.05
CA ALA A 94 -3.50 11.20 20.27
C ALA A 94 -2.10 11.85 20.33
N ARG A 95 -1.12 11.26 19.61
CA ARG A 95 0.29 11.69 19.65
C ARG A 95 0.68 12.68 18.56
N TYR A 96 0.15 12.52 17.35
CA TYR A 96 0.58 13.24 16.15
C TYR A 96 -0.48 14.24 15.69
N SER A 97 -0.05 15.35 15.07
CA SER A 97 -0.94 16.30 14.40
C SER A 97 -1.53 15.69 13.10
N ASP A 98 -2.54 16.36 12.52
CA ASP A 98 -3.13 15.92 11.25
C ASP A 98 -2.12 16.02 10.10
N GLU A 99 -1.26 17.04 10.10
CA GLU A 99 -0.17 17.20 9.13
C GLU A 99 0.83 16.05 9.22
N GLN A 100 1.19 15.65 10.44
CA GLN A 100 2.11 14.51 10.66
C GLN A 100 1.50 13.18 10.23
N LEU A 101 0.21 12.98 10.48
CA LEU A 101 -0.52 11.80 10.01
C LEU A 101 -0.67 11.82 8.49
N ALA A 102 -0.94 12.98 7.88
CA ALA A 102 -0.99 13.15 6.43
C ALA A 102 0.36 12.81 5.76
N GLN A 103 1.46 13.29 6.34
CA GLN A 103 2.82 12.95 5.89
C GLN A 103 3.07 11.44 5.94
N ALA A 104 2.70 10.78 7.04
CA ALA A 104 2.84 9.33 7.17
C ALA A 104 2.05 8.59 6.09
N ILE A 105 0.80 8.99 5.86
CA ILE A 105 -0.11 8.36 4.90
C ILE A 105 0.38 8.54 3.46
N ARG A 106 0.74 9.77 3.06
CA ARG A 106 1.06 10.08 1.67
C ARG A 106 2.52 9.85 1.29
N GLN A 107 3.44 10.02 2.25
CA GLN A 107 4.87 9.95 1.96
C GLN A 107 5.52 8.66 2.46
N GLY A 108 4.81 7.85 3.25
CA GLY A 108 5.34 6.61 3.80
C GLY A 108 6.47 6.81 4.80
N VAL A 109 6.51 7.97 5.46
CA VAL A 109 7.56 8.35 6.41
C VAL A 109 7.00 8.41 7.82
N ARG A 110 7.71 7.80 8.75
CA ARG A 110 7.33 7.75 10.17
C ARG A 110 7.53 9.11 10.82
N PRO A 111 6.49 9.71 11.44
CA PRO A 111 6.60 11.05 12.03
C PRO A 111 7.58 11.15 13.21
N SER A 112 7.85 10.03 13.90
CA SER A 112 8.69 10.05 15.10
C SER A 112 10.18 10.16 14.83
N ASP A 113 10.67 9.61 13.73
CA ASP A 113 12.09 9.45 13.46
C ASP A 113 12.49 9.63 11.99
N GLY A 114 11.53 9.91 11.10
CA GLY A 114 11.79 10.15 9.69
C GLY A 114 12.18 8.90 8.89
N ARG A 115 12.02 7.70 9.45
CA ARG A 115 12.30 6.44 8.74
C ARG A 115 11.13 6.03 7.87
N ALA A 116 11.41 5.16 6.89
CA ALA A 116 10.36 4.57 6.08
C ALA A 116 9.35 3.78 6.94
N LEU A 117 8.08 3.91 6.63
CA LEU A 117 7.05 2.96 7.04
C LEU A 117 7.15 1.71 6.17
N TRP A 118 6.88 0.55 6.76
CA TRP A 118 6.92 -0.72 6.04
C TRP A 118 5.51 -1.32 5.91
N GLY A 119 5.14 -1.66 4.68
CA GLY A 119 3.88 -2.32 4.40
C GLY A 119 2.64 -1.42 4.48
N MET A 120 2.82 -0.11 4.65
CA MET A 120 1.74 0.86 4.46
C MET A 120 1.78 1.34 3.00
N PRO A 121 0.70 1.19 2.20
CA PRO A 121 0.75 1.43 0.76
C PRO A 121 0.71 2.93 0.42
N ALA A 122 1.73 3.68 0.87
CA ALA A 122 1.82 5.13 0.68
C ALA A 122 1.83 5.52 -0.81
N GLN A 123 2.39 4.67 -1.69
CA GLN A 123 2.38 4.87 -3.14
C GLN A 123 0.97 4.90 -3.74
N THR A 124 0.00 4.32 -3.07
CA THR A 124 -1.42 4.37 -3.44
C THR A 124 -2.12 5.51 -2.71
N LEU A 125 -1.88 5.63 -1.41
CA LEU A 125 -2.54 6.61 -0.55
C LEU A 125 -2.08 8.06 -0.81
N MET A 126 -0.96 8.28 -1.50
CA MET A 126 -0.55 9.63 -1.93
C MET A 126 -1.54 10.31 -2.88
N HIS A 127 -2.39 9.53 -3.54
CA HIS A 127 -3.41 10.04 -4.45
C HIS A 127 -4.68 10.52 -3.75
N LEU A 128 -4.85 10.28 -2.45
CA LEU A 128 -5.99 10.81 -1.69
C LEU A 128 -6.08 12.32 -1.85
N THR A 129 -7.26 12.82 -2.15
CA THR A 129 -7.51 14.27 -2.11
C THR A 129 -7.36 14.78 -0.68
N SER A 130 -7.19 16.09 -0.52
CA SER A 130 -7.11 16.69 0.81
C SER A 130 -8.42 16.52 1.60
N GLU A 131 -9.55 16.50 0.91
CA GLU A 131 -10.86 16.27 1.51
C GLU A 131 -11.04 14.82 1.98
N GLU A 132 -10.69 13.83 1.16
CA GLU A 132 -10.75 12.42 1.53
C GLU A 132 -9.84 12.13 2.73
N LEU A 133 -8.62 12.69 2.72
CA LEU A 133 -7.70 12.56 3.83
C LEU A 133 -8.24 13.20 5.11
N ALA A 134 -8.84 14.39 5.02
CA ALA A 134 -9.46 15.05 6.16
C ALA A 134 -10.62 14.22 6.74
N MET A 135 -11.44 13.60 5.89
CA MET A 135 -12.51 12.69 6.31
C MET A 135 -11.96 11.43 7.00
N VAL A 136 -10.91 10.81 6.43
CA VAL A 136 -10.24 9.64 7.05
C VAL A 136 -9.67 10.03 8.42
N LEU A 137 -8.97 11.16 8.53
CA LEU A 137 -8.41 11.64 9.80
C LEU A 137 -9.51 11.96 10.82
N ALA A 138 -10.64 12.57 10.41
CA ALA A 138 -11.78 12.81 11.28
C ALA A 138 -12.35 11.50 11.84
N PHE A 139 -12.45 10.45 11.03
CA PHE A 139 -12.86 9.13 11.51
C PHE A 139 -11.87 8.55 12.51
N VAL A 140 -10.56 8.60 12.21
CA VAL A 140 -9.53 8.12 13.16
C VAL A 140 -9.60 8.87 14.49
N ARG A 141 -9.72 10.20 14.44
CA ARG A 141 -9.85 11.09 15.61
C ARG A 141 -11.14 10.91 16.41
N SER A 142 -12.18 10.35 15.80
CA SER A 142 -13.44 10.05 16.52
C SER A 142 -13.29 8.92 17.54
N HIS A 143 -12.16 8.20 17.53
CA HIS A 143 -11.88 7.14 18.50
C HIS A 143 -11.05 7.69 19.66
N SER A 144 -11.51 7.44 20.88
CA SER A 144 -10.69 7.71 22.08
C SER A 144 -9.46 6.80 22.11
N PRO A 145 -8.31 7.28 22.62
CA PRO A 145 -7.12 6.45 22.81
C PRO A 145 -7.45 5.20 23.63
N ALA A 146 -7.17 4.02 23.10
CA ALA A 146 -7.48 2.73 23.73
C ALA A 146 -6.46 1.67 23.35
N GLY A 147 -6.38 0.60 24.13
CA GLY A 147 -5.49 -0.52 23.86
C GLY A 147 -4.01 -0.24 24.14
N ALA A 148 -3.14 -1.14 23.70
CA ALA A 148 -1.70 -1.04 23.88
C ALA A 148 -1.00 -0.59 22.59
N SER A 149 0.22 -0.07 22.72
CA SER A 149 1.10 0.14 21.57
C SER A 149 1.52 -1.20 20.97
N THR A 150 1.58 -1.26 19.65
CA THR A 150 2.11 -2.44 18.96
C THR A 150 3.62 -2.57 19.18
N PRO A 151 4.15 -3.81 19.22
CA PRO A 151 5.60 -4.02 19.32
C PRO A 151 6.35 -3.38 18.14
N PRO A 152 7.64 -3.07 18.32
CA PRO A 152 8.45 -2.56 17.24
C PRO A 152 8.61 -3.62 16.12
N GLU A 153 8.72 -3.13 14.91
CA GLU A 153 9.00 -3.96 13.74
C GLU A 153 10.37 -4.64 13.88
N SER A 154 10.48 -5.87 13.39
CA SER A 154 11.76 -6.57 13.32
C SER A 154 11.99 -7.17 11.94
N ALA A 155 13.15 -6.88 11.35
CA ALA A 155 13.53 -7.38 10.03
C ALA A 155 14.21 -8.74 10.12
N GLY A 156 13.56 -9.80 9.64
CA GLY A 156 14.19 -11.07 9.33
C GLY A 156 15.06 -10.96 8.05
N TRP A 157 15.80 -12.02 7.71
CA TRP A 157 16.75 -12.00 6.58
C TRP A 157 16.07 -11.72 5.21
N ARG A 158 14.83 -12.19 5.00
CA ARG A 158 14.05 -11.90 3.79
C ARG A 158 13.62 -10.44 3.69
N ALA A 159 13.24 -9.83 4.81
CA ALA A 159 12.94 -8.41 4.86
C ALA A 159 14.19 -7.57 4.56
N ARG A 160 15.34 -7.95 5.10
CA ARG A 160 16.62 -7.30 4.78
C ARG A 160 16.95 -7.38 3.29
N TRP A 161 16.69 -8.52 2.67
CA TRP A 161 16.81 -8.65 1.21
C TRP A 161 15.82 -7.76 0.47
N ALA A 162 14.56 -7.74 0.89
CA ALA A 162 13.53 -6.88 0.29
C ALA A 162 13.86 -5.38 0.44
N VAL A 163 14.46 -4.97 1.57
CA VAL A 163 14.98 -3.60 1.75
C VAL A 163 16.14 -3.31 0.80
N LEU A 164 17.10 -4.25 0.65
CA LEU A 164 18.23 -4.09 -0.27
C LEU A 164 17.78 -3.96 -1.74
N THR A 165 16.73 -4.66 -2.12
CA THR A 165 16.13 -4.58 -3.47
C THR A 165 15.14 -3.43 -3.63
N GLY A 166 14.82 -2.69 -2.55
CA GLY A 166 13.89 -1.57 -2.56
C GLY A 166 12.41 -1.96 -2.59
N ALA A 167 12.09 -3.21 -2.31
CA ALA A 167 10.70 -3.68 -2.22
C ALA A 167 10.02 -3.27 -0.91
N LEU A 168 10.78 -3.00 0.15
CA LEU A 168 10.30 -2.48 1.44
C LEU A 168 10.91 -1.10 1.73
N ASP A 169 10.61 -0.12 0.88
CA ASP A 169 11.05 1.27 1.02
C ASP A 169 9.93 2.15 0.49
N GLU A 170 8.98 2.47 1.36
CA GLU A 170 7.76 3.17 0.97
C GLU A 170 8.03 4.54 0.32
N PRO A 171 8.95 5.39 0.80
CA PRO A 171 9.28 6.62 0.11
C PRO A 171 9.82 6.42 -1.32
N ARG A 172 10.57 5.33 -1.55
CA ARG A 172 11.01 4.99 -2.92
C ARG A 172 9.88 4.43 -3.77
N ARG A 173 8.94 3.68 -3.17
CA ARG A 173 7.72 3.22 -3.85
C ARG A 173 6.87 4.42 -4.27
N VAL A 174 6.69 5.40 -3.40
CA VAL A 174 6.03 6.67 -3.72
C VAL A 174 6.72 7.37 -4.89
N ALA A 175 8.04 7.54 -4.85
CA ALA A 175 8.78 8.20 -5.94
C ALA A 175 8.65 7.45 -7.28
N ARG A 176 8.67 6.11 -7.25
CA ARG A 176 8.45 5.31 -8.47
C ARG A 176 7.02 5.48 -9.01
N ALA A 177 6.02 5.43 -8.14
CA ALA A 177 4.64 5.59 -8.54
C ALA A 177 4.35 6.99 -9.12
N GLN A 178 5.01 8.02 -8.61
CA GLN A 178 4.97 9.37 -9.20
C GLN A 178 5.57 9.43 -10.60
N ALA A 179 6.59 8.62 -10.87
CA ALA A 179 7.24 8.58 -12.18
C ALA A 179 6.43 7.80 -13.23
N THR A 180 5.56 6.89 -12.82
CA THR A 180 4.74 6.05 -13.70
C THR A 180 3.27 6.08 -13.29
N PRO A 181 2.60 7.26 -13.38
CA PRO A 181 1.20 7.39 -12.96
C PRO A 181 0.24 6.68 -13.91
N ALA A 182 -0.95 6.39 -13.42
CA ALA A 182 -2.05 5.91 -14.25
C ALA A 182 -2.35 6.91 -15.39
N MET A 183 -2.60 6.36 -16.59
CA MET A 183 -2.80 7.10 -17.83
C MET A 183 -3.87 8.18 -17.71
N ASP A 184 -3.58 9.39 -18.19
CA ASP A 184 -4.58 10.46 -18.29
C ASP A 184 -5.36 10.35 -19.60
N LEU A 185 -6.63 10.01 -19.48
CA LEU A 185 -7.58 9.92 -20.59
C LEU A 185 -8.57 11.09 -20.64
N GLY A 186 -8.23 12.17 -19.97
CA GLY A 186 -8.99 13.41 -19.97
C GLY A 186 -9.98 13.57 -18.80
N PRO A 187 -10.58 14.77 -18.67
CA PRO A 187 -11.32 15.16 -17.46
C PRO A 187 -12.60 14.37 -17.22
N LYS A 188 -13.23 13.82 -18.27
CA LYS A 188 -14.44 12.99 -18.12
C LYS A 188 -14.18 11.67 -17.40
N LEU A 189 -12.94 11.19 -17.42
CA LEU A 189 -12.53 9.93 -16.81
C LEU A 189 -11.68 10.14 -15.54
N ALA A 190 -11.51 11.38 -15.09
CA ALA A 190 -10.65 11.73 -13.97
C ALA A 190 -11.10 11.05 -12.65
N ALA A 191 -12.41 10.95 -12.39
CA ALA A 191 -12.93 10.29 -11.19
C ALA A 191 -12.58 8.78 -11.18
N GLY A 192 -12.76 8.09 -12.30
CA GLY A 192 -12.39 6.67 -12.41
C GLY A 192 -10.88 6.46 -12.31
N ARG A 193 -10.07 7.35 -12.93
CA ARG A 193 -8.61 7.35 -12.77
C ARG A 193 -8.20 7.53 -11.32
N HIS A 194 -8.81 8.47 -10.60
CA HIS A 194 -8.55 8.71 -9.18
C HIS A 194 -8.80 7.44 -8.35
N ILE A 195 -9.96 6.81 -8.53
CA ILE A 195 -10.29 5.56 -7.83
C ILE A 195 -9.29 4.44 -8.20
N ALA A 196 -8.95 4.29 -9.46
CA ALA A 196 -7.97 3.29 -9.89
C ALA A 196 -6.60 3.51 -9.25
N SER A 197 -6.16 4.78 -9.15
CA SER A 197 -4.89 5.15 -8.52
C SER A 197 -4.88 4.98 -7.00
N THR A 198 -6.02 5.22 -6.33
CA THR A 198 -6.11 5.14 -4.86
C THR A 198 -6.45 3.74 -4.33
N VAL A 199 -7.07 2.88 -5.15
CA VAL A 199 -7.59 1.58 -4.69
C VAL A 199 -6.95 0.40 -5.41
N CYS A 200 -6.71 0.51 -6.72
CA CYS A 200 -6.27 -0.63 -7.52
C CYS A 200 -4.74 -0.71 -7.66
N SER A 201 -4.05 0.43 -7.61
CA SER A 201 -2.62 0.52 -7.91
C SER A 201 -1.72 -0.20 -6.91
N GLU A 202 -2.21 -0.51 -5.69
CA GLU A 202 -1.46 -1.28 -4.70
C GLU A 202 -1.05 -2.66 -5.24
N CYS A 203 -1.99 -3.34 -5.91
CA CYS A 203 -1.78 -4.68 -6.43
C CYS A 203 -1.52 -4.72 -7.93
N HIS A 204 -2.02 -3.72 -8.69
CA HIS A 204 -2.00 -3.72 -10.16
C HIS A 204 -0.94 -2.78 -10.75
N GLY A 205 -0.05 -2.22 -9.92
CA GLY A 205 0.96 -1.25 -10.35
C GLY A 205 0.40 0.17 -10.50
N SER A 206 1.27 1.18 -10.38
CA SER A 206 0.87 2.59 -10.43
C SER A 206 0.33 3.03 -11.79
N ASP A 207 0.78 2.40 -12.88
CA ASP A 207 0.28 2.58 -14.24
C ASP A 207 -0.86 1.61 -14.59
N LEU A 208 -1.24 0.72 -13.66
CA LEU A 208 -2.25 -0.33 -13.80
C LEU A 208 -1.88 -1.41 -14.84
N GLY A 209 -0.60 -1.51 -15.19
CA GLY A 209 -0.05 -2.47 -16.14
C GLY A 209 0.28 -3.84 -15.54
N GLY A 210 0.01 -4.02 -14.25
CA GLY A 210 0.35 -5.21 -13.48
C GLY A 210 1.55 -4.97 -12.55
N ASP A 211 1.69 -5.80 -11.55
CA ASP A 211 2.81 -5.76 -10.59
C ASP A 211 3.30 -7.18 -10.30
N ASP A 212 4.55 -7.46 -10.61
CA ASP A 212 5.16 -8.78 -10.41
C ASP A 212 5.42 -9.09 -8.92
N VAL A 213 5.49 -8.09 -8.07
CA VAL A 213 5.74 -8.23 -6.62
C VAL A 213 4.45 -8.54 -5.87
N GLU A 214 3.41 -7.76 -6.14
CA GLU A 214 2.09 -7.93 -5.50
C GLU A 214 1.21 -8.95 -6.27
N GLY A 215 1.58 -9.29 -7.50
CA GLY A 215 0.97 -10.35 -8.31
C GLY A 215 -0.35 -9.97 -8.98
N GLY A 216 -0.67 -8.68 -9.02
CA GLY A 216 -1.86 -8.17 -9.73
C GLY A 216 -1.63 -8.15 -11.25
N PRO A 217 -2.56 -8.66 -12.08
CA PRO A 217 -2.43 -8.59 -13.55
C PRO A 217 -2.67 -7.17 -14.09
N ASP A 218 -2.27 -6.95 -15.34
CA ASP A 218 -2.66 -5.73 -16.09
C ASP A 218 -4.17 -5.58 -16.13
N LEU A 219 -4.67 -4.41 -15.73
CA LEU A 219 -6.08 -4.07 -15.76
C LEU A 219 -6.64 -3.84 -17.19
N ARG A 220 -5.83 -3.97 -18.25
CA ARG A 220 -6.33 -4.15 -19.63
C ARG A 220 -7.36 -5.29 -19.70
N ALA A 221 -7.26 -6.30 -18.84
CA ALA A 221 -8.21 -7.39 -18.73
C ALA A 221 -9.67 -6.94 -18.50
N VAL A 222 -9.88 -5.72 -17.99
CA VAL A 222 -11.25 -5.15 -17.80
C VAL A 222 -11.97 -4.95 -19.13
N GLY A 223 -11.26 -4.77 -20.25
CA GLY A 223 -11.86 -4.70 -21.57
C GLY A 223 -12.67 -5.94 -21.98
N ALA A 224 -12.50 -7.07 -21.30
CA ALA A 224 -13.28 -8.28 -21.51
C ALA A 224 -14.59 -8.33 -20.69
N TYR A 225 -14.85 -7.32 -19.85
CA TYR A 225 -16.03 -7.25 -19.00
C TYR A 225 -17.04 -6.24 -19.53
N ASP A 226 -18.33 -6.56 -19.46
CA ASP A 226 -19.37 -5.55 -19.51
C ASP A 226 -19.53 -4.89 -18.12
N ALA A 227 -20.30 -3.81 -18.07
CA ALA A 227 -20.49 -3.03 -16.85
C ALA A 227 -21.13 -3.85 -15.71
N GLN A 228 -22.04 -4.77 -16.01
CA GLN A 228 -22.72 -5.60 -15.03
C GLN A 228 -21.79 -6.67 -14.46
N ALA A 229 -21.00 -7.31 -15.31
CA ALA A 229 -20.00 -8.29 -14.89
C ALA A 229 -18.91 -7.65 -14.03
N PHE A 230 -18.49 -6.42 -14.37
CA PHE A 230 -17.55 -5.64 -13.57
C PHE A 230 -18.13 -5.24 -12.20
N ASP A 231 -19.36 -4.73 -12.15
CA ASP A 231 -20.03 -4.42 -10.87
C ASP A 231 -20.15 -5.66 -10.00
N THR A 232 -20.54 -6.80 -10.59
CA THR A 232 -20.60 -8.08 -9.87
C THR A 232 -19.24 -8.48 -9.30
N LEU A 233 -18.17 -8.35 -10.09
CA LEU A 233 -16.79 -8.61 -9.62
C LEU A 233 -16.42 -7.70 -8.45
N MET A 234 -16.67 -6.40 -8.54
CA MET A 234 -16.33 -5.44 -7.48
C MET A 234 -17.08 -5.72 -6.17
N ARG A 235 -18.31 -6.20 -6.23
CA ARG A 235 -19.14 -6.45 -5.03
C ARG A 235 -18.98 -7.84 -4.43
N THR A 236 -18.73 -8.84 -5.26
CA THR A 236 -18.77 -10.25 -4.84
C THR A 236 -17.42 -10.95 -4.95
N GLY A 237 -16.49 -10.36 -5.68
CA GLY A 237 -15.21 -10.99 -6.03
C GLY A 237 -15.34 -12.17 -6.99
N VAL A 238 -16.48 -12.29 -7.70
CA VAL A 238 -16.75 -13.38 -8.64
C VAL A 238 -16.73 -12.83 -10.06
N PRO A 239 -15.76 -13.22 -10.90
CA PRO A 239 -15.71 -12.85 -12.29
C PRO A 239 -16.67 -13.70 -13.13
N PRO A 240 -16.92 -13.36 -14.41
CA PRO A 240 -17.56 -14.26 -15.36
C PRO A 240 -16.87 -15.63 -15.35
N GLY A 241 -17.67 -16.70 -15.32
CA GLY A 241 -17.17 -18.07 -15.19
C GLY A 241 -16.96 -18.56 -13.75
N GLY A 242 -17.19 -17.73 -12.74
CA GLY A 242 -17.33 -18.14 -11.33
C GLY A 242 -16.03 -18.54 -10.60
N ARG A 243 -14.85 -18.36 -11.21
CA ARG A 243 -13.58 -18.76 -10.58
C ARG A 243 -13.21 -17.87 -9.41
N HIS A 244 -12.45 -18.39 -8.46
CA HIS A 244 -11.89 -17.63 -7.35
C HIS A 244 -10.63 -16.89 -7.80
N LEU A 245 -10.55 -15.59 -7.55
CA LEU A 245 -9.44 -14.72 -7.93
C LEU A 245 -8.44 -14.46 -6.78
N GLY A 246 -8.27 -15.42 -5.87
CA GLY A 246 -7.32 -15.25 -4.76
C GLY A 246 -7.65 -14.04 -3.89
N ILE A 247 -6.63 -13.18 -3.67
CA ILE A 247 -6.76 -11.99 -2.82
C ILE A 247 -7.80 -11.00 -3.34
N MET A 248 -7.94 -10.85 -4.66
CA MET A 248 -8.95 -9.97 -5.26
C MET A 248 -10.38 -10.34 -4.83
N THR A 249 -10.71 -11.64 -4.74
CA THR A 249 -12.01 -12.10 -4.22
C THR A 249 -12.20 -11.70 -2.74
N LEU A 250 -11.14 -11.80 -1.93
CA LEU A 250 -11.20 -11.44 -0.52
C LEU A 250 -11.41 -9.93 -0.34
N VAL A 251 -10.64 -9.11 -1.04
CA VAL A 251 -10.72 -7.65 -0.98
C VAL A 251 -12.08 -7.15 -1.46
N ALA A 252 -12.60 -7.69 -2.57
CA ALA A 252 -13.92 -7.33 -3.08
C ALA A 252 -15.01 -7.58 -2.02
N ARG A 253 -14.97 -8.73 -1.36
CA ARG A 253 -15.94 -9.09 -0.31
C ARG A 253 -15.76 -8.34 1.00
N SER A 254 -14.53 -7.94 1.34
CA SER A 254 -14.27 -7.22 2.59
C SER A 254 -14.39 -5.72 2.41
N ASP A 255 -13.62 -5.13 1.49
CA ASP A 255 -13.37 -3.70 1.42
C ASP A 255 -14.19 -3.00 0.32
N PHE A 256 -14.34 -3.61 -0.86
CA PHE A 256 -15.01 -2.98 -2.00
C PHE A 256 -16.53 -2.99 -1.92
N LYS A 257 -17.12 -3.75 -1.01
CA LYS A 257 -18.59 -3.73 -0.77
C LYS A 257 -19.12 -2.34 -0.38
N VAL A 258 -18.25 -1.42 0.05
CA VAL A 258 -18.62 -0.04 0.41
C VAL A 258 -18.53 0.94 -0.75
N PHE A 259 -18.11 0.49 -1.93
CA PHE A 259 -18.20 1.31 -3.14
C PHE A 259 -19.63 1.77 -3.38
N THR A 260 -19.80 3.03 -3.73
CA THR A 260 -21.06 3.53 -4.29
C THR A 260 -21.24 3.05 -5.74
N GLN A 261 -22.47 3.07 -6.23
CA GLN A 261 -22.74 2.72 -7.63
C GLN A 261 -22.03 3.67 -8.60
N ALA A 262 -21.95 4.96 -8.26
CA ALA A 262 -21.28 5.97 -9.07
C ALA A 262 -19.76 5.73 -9.14
N GLU A 263 -19.13 5.34 -8.03
CA GLU A 263 -17.70 5.01 -8.00
C GLU A 263 -17.38 3.79 -8.88
N VAL A 264 -18.19 2.72 -8.79
CA VAL A 264 -17.98 1.53 -9.64
C VAL A 264 -18.18 1.87 -11.11
N ALA A 265 -19.21 2.67 -11.45
CA ALA A 265 -19.45 3.09 -12.83
C ALA A 265 -18.31 3.97 -13.36
N ALA A 266 -17.80 4.92 -12.57
CA ALA A 266 -16.69 5.77 -12.96
C ALA A 266 -15.38 4.94 -13.15
N LEU A 267 -15.11 4.02 -12.25
CA LEU A 267 -13.97 3.12 -12.34
C LEU A 267 -14.04 2.25 -13.60
N TYR A 268 -15.19 1.65 -13.88
CA TYR A 268 -15.42 0.86 -15.09
C TYR A 268 -15.20 1.67 -16.36
N ALA A 269 -15.79 2.88 -16.44
CA ALA A 269 -15.64 3.76 -17.59
C ALA A 269 -14.18 4.08 -17.88
N TYR A 270 -13.39 4.36 -16.83
CA TYR A 270 -11.97 4.64 -16.98
C TYR A 270 -11.19 3.41 -17.44
N LEU A 271 -11.36 2.26 -16.78
CA LEU A 271 -10.59 1.05 -17.09
C LEU A 271 -10.94 0.48 -18.47
N SER A 272 -12.20 0.56 -18.90
CA SER A 272 -12.62 0.17 -20.24
C SER A 272 -11.99 1.05 -21.31
N ALA A 273 -12.05 2.38 -21.14
CA ALA A 273 -11.42 3.33 -22.05
C ALA A 273 -9.89 3.14 -22.13
N ARG A 274 -9.24 2.82 -20.99
CA ARG A 274 -7.82 2.48 -20.96
C ARG A 274 -7.54 1.19 -21.76
N ALA A 275 -8.35 0.18 -21.60
CA ALA A 275 -8.19 -1.09 -22.34
C ALA A 275 -8.37 -0.88 -23.85
N GLU A 276 -9.37 -0.10 -24.27
CA GLU A 276 -9.61 0.26 -25.67
C GLU A 276 -8.41 1.02 -26.27
N TRP A 277 -7.91 2.03 -25.55
CA TRP A 277 -6.76 2.83 -25.98
C TRP A 277 -5.52 1.96 -26.19
N LEU A 278 -5.20 1.09 -25.22
CA LEU A 278 -4.05 0.17 -25.31
C LEU A 278 -4.20 -0.84 -26.44
N THR A 279 -5.41 -1.32 -26.71
CA THR A 279 -5.66 -2.26 -27.81
C THR A 279 -5.53 -1.59 -29.18
N ALA A 280 -5.85 -0.31 -29.29
CA ALA A 280 -5.70 0.46 -30.51
C ALA A 280 -4.23 0.88 -30.78
N ALA A 281 -3.38 0.87 -29.77
CA ALA A 281 -1.97 1.22 -29.87
C ALA A 281 -1.03 0.02 -30.18
N ASP A 282 -1.51 -1.21 -30.00
CA ASP A 282 -0.82 -2.47 -30.36
C ASP A 282 -1.03 -2.81 -31.84
#